data_cb9e4a48559517431b33f1596a1ac69b
#
_entry.id   cb9e4a48559517431b33f1596a1ac69b
#
_cell.length_a   1.000
_cell.length_b   1.000
_cell.length_c   1.000
_cell.angle_alpha   90.00
_cell.angle_beta   90.00
_cell.angle_gamma   90.00
#
_symmetry.space_group_name_H-M   'P 1'
#
loop_
_entity.id
_entity.type
_entity.pdbx_description
1 polymer ?
#
loop_
_entity_poly.entity_id
_entity_poly.type
_entity_poly.pdbx_seq_one_letter_code
_entity_poly.pdbx_strand_id
1 'polypeptide(L)'
;MLATSIYMIVFRVLHVMLGIAWGGALFLLVVFLQPAAKAVGPAAGPFMRELLVERHLTDWILRIAGAAIVAGGFLYWHDLQQYADLGDFLDTAFGLWLTIGALAAIVAVAIGGALARPTLQRSLAVGAQIAQAGDQVPPELVQELDALQARGRSLAKLALALVTISAFAMSTARYW
;
A
#
# COMPACT_ATOMS: atom_id res chain seq x y z
N MET A 1 10.77 -33.72 4.27
CA MET A 1 9.49 -33.31 4.88
C MET A 1 9.62 -32.24 5.96
N LEU A 2 10.42 -32.42 7.05
CA LEU A 2 10.54 -31.40 8.12
C LEU A 2 11.07 -30.04 7.64
N ALA A 3 12.07 -29.99 6.78
CA ALA A 3 12.64 -28.76 6.25
C ALA A 3 11.61 -27.96 5.41
N THR A 4 10.80 -28.64 4.59
CA THR A 4 9.73 -28.01 3.79
C THR A 4 8.64 -27.43 4.68
N SER A 5 8.30 -28.09 5.79
CA SER A 5 7.32 -27.60 6.76
C SER A 5 7.79 -26.34 7.48
N ILE A 6 9.07 -26.30 7.91
CA ILE A 6 9.65 -25.12 8.58
C ILE A 6 9.71 -23.93 7.63
N TYR A 7 10.16 -24.14 6.39
CA TYR A 7 10.19 -23.12 5.35
C TYR A 7 8.80 -22.49 5.14
N MET A 8 7.76 -23.30 4.97
CA MET A 8 6.39 -22.82 4.77
C MET A 8 5.86 -22.04 5.97
N ILE A 9 6.17 -22.46 7.19
CA ILE A 9 5.80 -21.74 8.41
C ILE A 9 6.46 -20.37 8.43
N VAL A 10 7.76 -20.29 8.16
CA VAL A 10 8.51 -19.04 8.17
C VAL A 10 7.95 -18.05 7.15
N PHE A 11 7.76 -18.46 5.88
CA PHE A 11 7.22 -17.58 4.85
C PHE A 11 5.78 -17.16 5.13
N ARG A 12 4.97 -18.04 5.70
CA ARG A 12 3.59 -17.70 6.10
C ARG A 12 3.56 -16.66 7.21
N VAL A 13 4.36 -16.85 8.26
CA VAL A 13 4.47 -15.89 9.36
C VAL A 13 4.97 -14.54 8.84
N LEU A 14 6.04 -14.52 8.04
CA LEU A 14 6.55 -13.29 7.43
C LEU A 14 5.48 -12.59 6.58
N HIS A 15 4.81 -13.31 5.68
CA HIS A 15 3.78 -12.75 4.81
C HIS A 15 2.64 -12.13 5.62
N VAL A 16 2.14 -12.83 6.62
CA VAL A 16 1.04 -12.36 7.47
C VAL A 16 1.47 -11.12 8.28
N MET A 17 2.63 -11.17 8.95
CA MET A 17 3.11 -10.05 9.78
C MET A 17 3.39 -8.81 8.94
N LEU A 18 4.02 -8.95 7.78
CA LEU A 18 4.28 -7.86 6.85
C LEU A 18 2.96 -7.31 6.26
N GLY A 19 1.99 -8.19 5.95
CA GLY A 19 0.65 -7.80 5.50
C GLY A 19 -0.10 -6.98 6.55
N ILE A 20 -0.07 -7.40 7.82
CA ILE A 20 -0.66 -6.66 8.95
C ILE A 20 0.01 -5.28 9.10
N ALA A 21 1.34 -5.23 9.04
CA ALA A 21 2.08 -3.96 9.15
C ALA A 21 1.75 -3.01 7.99
N TRP A 22 1.70 -3.52 6.75
CA TRP A 22 1.36 -2.74 5.57
C TRP A 22 -0.09 -2.25 5.60
N GLY A 23 -1.06 -3.15 5.78
CA GLY A 23 -2.47 -2.81 5.83
C GLY A 23 -2.80 -1.88 6.99
N GLY A 24 -2.23 -2.13 8.18
CA GLY A 24 -2.39 -1.29 9.37
C GLY A 24 -1.82 0.12 9.18
N ALA A 25 -0.64 0.26 8.57
CA ALA A 25 -0.04 1.56 8.27
C ALA A 25 -0.89 2.35 7.26
N LEU A 26 -1.39 1.70 6.19
CA LEU A 26 -2.30 2.34 5.23
C LEU A 26 -3.62 2.73 5.87
N PHE A 27 -4.21 1.86 6.69
CA PHE A 27 -5.45 2.13 7.40
C PHE A 27 -5.29 3.34 8.32
N LEU A 28 -4.26 3.37 9.15
CA LEU A 28 -3.96 4.49 10.04
C LEU A 28 -3.78 5.80 9.26
N LEU A 29 -3.01 5.76 8.17
CA LEU A 29 -2.75 6.93 7.34
C LEU A 29 -4.03 7.47 6.70
N VAL A 30 -4.84 6.60 6.07
CA VAL A 30 -5.99 7.00 5.26
C VAL A 30 -7.20 7.37 6.11
N VAL A 31 -7.46 6.59 7.18
CA VAL A 31 -8.68 6.73 7.98
C VAL A 31 -8.52 7.79 9.07
N PHE A 32 -7.31 7.97 9.60
CA PHE A 32 -7.09 8.85 10.73
C PHE A 32 -6.16 10.02 10.42
N LEU A 33 -4.94 9.77 9.95
CA LEU A 33 -3.94 10.82 9.82
C LEU A 33 -4.29 11.84 8.73
N GLN A 34 -4.72 11.40 7.55
CA GLN A 34 -5.08 12.31 6.47
C GLN A 34 -6.31 13.18 6.80
N PRO A 35 -7.43 12.66 7.34
CA PRO A 35 -8.54 13.49 7.78
C PRO A 35 -8.18 14.44 8.92
N ALA A 36 -7.41 13.98 9.91
CA ALA A 36 -6.95 14.82 11.02
C ALA A 36 -6.06 15.96 10.52
N ALA A 37 -5.09 15.68 9.64
CA ALA A 37 -4.23 16.69 9.04
C ALA A 37 -5.04 17.73 8.25
N LYS A 38 -6.07 17.28 7.52
CA LYS A 38 -6.98 18.18 6.80
C LYS A 38 -7.78 19.08 7.75
N ALA A 39 -8.27 18.54 8.87
CA ALA A 39 -9.04 19.28 9.86
C ALA A 39 -8.19 20.33 10.59
N VAL A 40 -6.93 20.01 10.90
CA VAL A 40 -5.96 20.93 11.52
C VAL A 40 -5.49 22.01 10.54
N GLY A 41 -5.53 21.72 9.23
CA GLY A 41 -5.11 22.63 8.19
C GLY A 41 -3.58 22.84 8.12
N PRO A 42 -3.10 24.06 7.80
CA PRO A 42 -1.67 24.33 7.57
C PRO A 42 -0.76 23.96 8.76
N ALA A 43 -1.26 24.02 9.99
CA ALA A 43 -0.52 23.66 11.19
C ALA A 43 -0.11 22.18 11.26
N ALA A 44 -0.79 21.28 10.51
CA ALA A 44 -0.38 19.89 10.37
C ALA A 44 0.85 19.69 9.46
N GLY A 45 1.21 20.67 8.64
CA GLY A 45 2.28 20.60 7.65
C GLY A 45 3.62 20.10 8.21
N PRO A 46 4.18 20.71 9.26
CA PRO A 46 5.43 20.26 9.86
C PRO A 46 5.39 18.81 10.35
N PHE A 47 4.31 18.41 11.01
CA PHE A 47 4.13 17.03 11.49
C PHE A 47 4.05 16.03 10.31
N MET A 48 3.27 16.34 9.29
CA MET A 48 3.14 15.47 8.11
C MET A 48 4.45 15.38 7.34
N ARG A 49 5.21 16.46 7.25
CA ARG A 49 6.55 16.46 6.65
C ARG A 49 7.51 15.56 7.45
N GLU A 50 7.58 15.74 8.77
CA GLU A 50 8.41 14.89 9.64
C GLU A 50 8.09 13.40 9.38
N LEU A 51 6.80 13.05 9.40
CA LEU A 51 6.35 11.67 9.25
C LEU A 51 6.66 11.08 7.87
N LEU A 52 6.30 11.80 6.79
CA LEU A 52 6.36 11.28 5.43
C LEU A 52 7.76 11.39 4.81
N VAL A 53 8.51 12.46 5.16
CA VAL A 53 9.81 12.78 4.56
C VAL A 53 10.94 12.34 5.47
N GLU A 54 11.05 12.91 6.68
CA GLU A 54 12.18 12.68 7.57
C GLU A 54 12.17 11.24 8.13
N ARG A 55 11.00 10.70 8.48
CA ARG A 55 10.84 9.31 8.93
C ARG A 55 10.65 8.32 7.79
N HIS A 56 10.62 8.80 6.54
CA HIS A 56 10.49 7.94 5.36
C HIS A 56 9.30 6.96 5.40
N LEU A 57 8.18 7.35 6.03
CA LEU A 57 7.04 6.45 6.24
C LEU A 57 6.55 5.82 4.92
N THR A 58 6.47 6.62 3.84
CA THR A 58 6.03 6.13 2.54
C THR A 58 6.98 5.06 1.98
N ASP A 59 8.28 5.25 2.12
CA ASP A 59 9.28 4.28 1.66
C ASP A 59 9.25 3.00 2.50
N TRP A 60 9.04 3.12 3.81
CA TRP A 60 8.86 1.95 4.68
C TRP A 60 7.62 1.16 4.32
N ILE A 61 6.48 1.82 4.09
CA ILE A 61 5.24 1.16 3.64
C ILE A 61 5.49 0.38 2.35
N LEU A 62 6.16 0.96 1.36
CA LEU A 62 6.46 0.30 0.09
C LEU A 62 7.44 -0.87 0.24
N ARG A 63 8.46 -0.74 1.09
CA ARG A 63 9.40 -1.85 1.36
C ARG A 63 8.71 -3.03 2.05
N ILE A 64 7.90 -2.75 3.07
CA ILE A 64 7.11 -3.77 3.78
C ILE A 64 6.14 -4.45 2.81
N ALA A 65 5.45 -3.69 1.98
CA ALA A 65 4.54 -4.22 0.97
C ALA A 65 5.27 -5.11 -0.05
N GLY A 66 6.42 -4.66 -0.57
CA GLY A 66 7.25 -5.45 -1.47
C GLY A 66 7.72 -6.76 -0.84
N ALA A 67 8.18 -6.71 0.41
CA ALA A 67 8.58 -7.91 1.15
C ALA A 67 7.40 -8.87 1.40
N ALA A 68 6.20 -8.33 1.70
CA ALA A 68 4.99 -9.14 1.83
C ALA A 68 4.64 -9.84 0.52
N ILE A 69 4.73 -9.15 -0.63
CA ILE A 69 4.48 -9.74 -1.94
C ILE A 69 5.50 -10.83 -2.26
N VAL A 70 6.78 -10.61 -1.99
CA VAL A 70 7.81 -11.62 -2.23
C VAL A 70 7.53 -12.86 -1.38
N ALA A 71 7.28 -12.70 -0.07
CA ALA A 71 6.95 -13.82 0.81
C ALA A 71 5.68 -14.55 0.36
N GLY A 72 4.63 -13.79 -0.05
CA GLY A 72 3.39 -14.34 -0.61
C GLY A 72 3.60 -15.07 -1.94
N GLY A 73 4.49 -14.58 -2.79
CA GLY A 73 4.86 -15.22 -4.06
C GLY A 73 5.46 -16.60 -3.87
N PHE A 74 6.32 -16.78 -2.86
CA PHE A 74 6.85 -18.11 -2.50
C PHE A 74 5.75 -19.06 -2.02
N LEU A 75 4.79 -18.57 -1.24
CA LEU A 75 3.65 -19.38 -0.79
C LEU A 75 2.74 -19.75 -1.96
N TYR A 76 2.43 -18.80 -2.82
CA TYR A 76 1.62 -19.00 -4.03
C TYR A 76 2.26 -20.03 -4.97
N TRP A 77 3.57 -19.90 -5.20
CA TRP A 77 4.34 -20.84 -6.00
C TRP A 77 4.28 -22.26 -5.44
N HIS A 78 4.45 -22.41 -4.11
CA HIS A 78 4.36 -23.71 -3.47
C HIS A 78 2.97 -24.33 -3.59
N ASP A 79 1.91 -23.53 -3.40
CA ASP A 79 0.54 -24.01 -3.53
C ASP A 79 0.22 -24.40 -4.98
N LEU A 80 0.68 -23.60 -5.96
CA LEU A 80 0.52 -23.90 -7.39
C LEU A 80 1.17 -25.24 -7.80
N GLN A 81 2.32 -25.58 -7.24
CA GLN A 81 3.01 -26.85 -7.55
C GLN A 81 2.24 -28.11 -7.13
N GLN A 82 1.13 -27.98 -6.41
CA GLN A 82 0.25 -29.10 -6.04
C GLN A 82 -0.79 -29.43 -7.13
N TYR A 83 -0.84 -28.64 -8.19
CA TYR A 83 -1.76 -28.75 -9.33
C TYR A 83 -0.98 -29.05 -10.61
N ALA A 84 -1.65 -29.60 -11.62
CA ALA A 84 -1.00 -29.95 -12.88
C ALA A 84 -0.50 -28.70 -13.63
N ASP A 85 -1.30 -27.63 -13.63
CA ASP A 85 -0.95 -26.35 -14.22
C ASP A 85 -1.72 -25.18 -13.55
N LEU A 86 -1.51 -23.97 -14.05
CA LEU A 86 -2.21 -22.78 -13.58
C LEU A 86 -3.72 -22.83 -13.85
N GLY A 87 -4.15 -23.46 -14.94
CA GLY A 87 -5.57 -23.61 -15.26
C GLY A 87 -6.29 -24.43 -14.19
N ASP A 88 -5.77 -25.64 -13.93
CA ASP A 88 -6.30 -26.51 -12.87
C ASP A 88 -6.35 -25.82 -11.50
N PHE A 89 -5.33 -25.00 -11.19
CA PHE A 89 -5.32 -24.22 -9.96
C PHE A 89 -6.43 -23.16 -9.93
N LEU A 90 -6.60 -22.42 -11.01
CA LEU A 90 -7.61 -21.36 -11.13
C LEU A 90 -9.05 -21.89 -11.21
N ASP A 91 -9.24 -23.13 -11.65
CA ASP A 91 -10.54 -23.81 -11.68
C ASP A 91 -11.01 -24.18 -10.26
N THR A 92 -10.13 -24.15 -9.28
CA THR A 92 -10.51 -24.29 -7.87
C THR A 92 -10.92 -22.95 -7.27
N ALA A 93 -11.93 -22.95 -6.40
CA ALA A 93 -12.31 -21.74 -5.67
C ALA A 93 -11.14 -21.20 -4.83
N PHE A 94 -10.34 -22.06 -4.20
CA PHE A 94 -9.14 -21.68 -3.47
C PHE A 94 -8.13 -20.92 -4.34
N GLY A 95 -7.75 -21.49 -5.49
CA GLY A 95 -6.79 -20.88 -6.41
C GLY A 95 -7.28 -19.57 -7.00
N LEU A 96 -8.56 -19.51 -7.36
CA LEU A 96 -9.18 -18.29 -7.90
C LEU A 96 -9.15 -17.15 -6.86
N TRP A 97 -9.65 -17.39 -5.64
CA TRP A 97 -9.67 -16.36 -4.58
C TRP A 97 -8.26 -15.93 -4.15
N LEU A 98 -7.32 -16.87 -4.08
CA LEU A 98 -5.93 -16.56 -3.77
C LEU A 98 -5.31 -15.67 -4.85
N THR A 99 -5.58 -15.96 -6.11
CA THR A 99 -5.09 -15.18 -7.26
C THR A 99 -5.69 -13.78 -7.30
N ILE A 100 -7.01 -13.65 -7.07
CA ILE A 100 -7.66 -12.32 -6.95
C ILE A 100 -7.00 -11.50 -5.85
N GLY A 101 -6.76 -12.10 -4.68
CA GLY A 101 -6.07 -11.43 -3.58
C GLY A 101 -4.64 -11.02 -3.93
N ALA A 102 -3.87 -11.88 -4.60
CA ALA A 102 -2.52 -11.60 -5.03
C ALA A 102 -2.46 -10.44 -6.05
N LEU A 103 -3.34 -10.46 -7.05
CA LEU A 103 -3.43 -9.38 -8.04
C LEU A 103 -3.83 -8.06 -7.41
N ALA A 104 -4.80 -8.05 -6.49
CA ALA A 104 -5.20 -6.84 -5.77
C ALA A 104 -4.03 -6.25 -4.97
N ALA A 105 -3.22 -7.08 -4.29
CA ALA A 105 -2.03 -6.64 -3.57
C ALA A 105 -0.97 -6.04 -4.51
N ILE A 106 -0.68 -6.70 -5.63
CA ILE A 106 0.30 -6.22 -6.63
C ILE A 106 -0.14 -4.86 -7.19
N VAL A 107 -1.42 -4.71 -7.57
CA VAL A 107 -1.96 -3.44 -8.07
C VAL A 107 -1.88 -2.36 -6.99
N ALA A 108 -2.17 -2.68 -5.73
CA ALA A 108 -2.05 -1.72 -4.62
C ALA A 108 -0.61 -1.19 -4.47
N VAL A 109 0.41 -2.06 -4.54
CA VAL A 109 1.82 -1.64 -4.49
C VAL A 109 2.21 -0.82 -5.71
N ALA A 110 1.75 -1.20 -6.90
CA ALA A 110 2.00 -0.45 -8.12
C ALA A 110 1.42 0.98 -8.04
N ILE A 111 0.18 1.12 -7.52
CA ILE A 111 -0.43 2.44 -7.27
C ILE A 111 0.41 3.23 -6.25
N GLY A 112 0.84 2.62 -5.16
CA GLY A 112 1.69 3.26 -4.15
C GLY A 112 3.01 3.77 -4.71
N GLY A 113 3.73 2.92 -5.42
CA GLY A 113 5.07 3.22 -5.96
C GLY A 113 5.05 4.12 -7.19
N ALA A 114 4.21 3.78 -8.18
CA ALA A 114 4.23 4.46 -9.49
C ALA A 114 3.36 5.73 -9.54
N LEU A 115 2.35 5.85 -8.68
CA LEU A 115 1.42 6.98 -8.73
C LEU A 115 1.42 7.83 -7.45
N ALA A 116 1.27 7.20 -6.28
CA ALA A 116 1.14 7.95 -5.02
C ALA A 116 2.46 8.60 -4.60
N ARG A 117 3.58 7.88 -4.71
CA ARG A 117 4.91 8.39 -4.37
C ARG A 117 5.31 9.63 -5.19
N PRO A 118 5.27 9.64 -6.54
CA PRO A 118 5.59 10.83 -7.31
C PRO A 118 4.58 11.97 -7.09
N THR A 119 3.30 11.67 -6.87
CA THR A 119 2.31 12.68 -6.49
C THR A 119 2.67 13.38 -5.18
N LEU A 120 3.11 12.62 -4.18
CA LEU A 120 3.60 13.17 -2.90
C LEU A 120 4.84 14.03 -3.10
N GLN A 121 5.83 13.55 -3.85
CA GLN A 121 7.06 14.29 -4.12
C GLN A 121 6.77 15.62 -4.82
N ARG A 122 5.87 15.63 -5.81
CA ARG A 122 5.44 16.87 -6.48
C ARG A 122 4.71 17.81 -5.52
N SER A 123 3.81 17.29 -4.69
CA SER A 123 3.10 18.06 -3.66
C SER A 123 4.07 18.73 -2.69
N LEU A 124 5.11 18.04 -2.25
CA LEU A 124 6.15 18.60 -1.37
C LEU A 124 6.97 19.70 -2.08
N ALA A 125 7.31 19.50 -3.35
CA ALA A 125 8.04 20.49 -4.14
C ALA A 125 7.21 21.78 -4.33
N VAL A 126 5.92 21.66 -4.67
CA VAL A 126 5.02 22.81 -4.78
C VAL A 126 4.83 23.50 -3.43
N GLY A 127 4.66 22.74 -2.35
CA GLY A 127 4.58 23.30 -1.01
C GLY A 127 5.82 24.10 -0.61
N ALA A 128 7.02 23.63 -1.00
CA ALA A 128 8.26 24.37 -0.78
C ALA A 128 8.33 25.69 -1.60
N GLN A 129 7.84 25.68 -2.85
CA GLN A 129 7.75 26.89 -3.67
C GLN A 129 6.79 27.92 -3.04
N ILE A 130 5.64 27.48 -2.54
CA ILE A 130 4.69 28.34 -1.82
C ILE A 130 5.36 28.96 -0.59
N ALA A 131 6.08 28.16 0.20
CA ALA A 131 6.79 28.67 1.38
C ALA A 131 7.88 29.69 1.05
N GLN A 132 8.52 29.60 -0.12
CA GLN A 132 9.53 30.55 -0.60
C GLN A 132 8.93 31.84 -1.18
N ALA A 133 7.71 31.80 -1.69
CA ALA A 133 7.02 32.95 -2.28
C ALA A 133 6.58 34.00 -1.24
N GLY A 134 6.55 33.64 0.06
CA GLY A 134 6.16 34.58 1.13
C GLY A 134 4.75 35.11 0.95
N ASP A 135 4.60 36.44 0.94
CA ASP A 135 3.28 37.09 0.81
C ASP A 135 2.74 37.14 -0.63
N GLN A 136 3.54 36.76 -1.61
CA GLN A 136 3.17 36.82 -3.06
C GLN A 136 3.01 35.41 -3.65
N VAL A 137 2.21 34.58 -3.04
CA VAL A 137 1.94 33.20 -3.54
C VAL A 137 1.07 33.26 -4.79
N PRO A 138 1.53 32.76 -5.95
CA PRO A 138 0.71 32.65 -7.13
C PRO A 138 -0.51 31.72 -6.89
N PRO A 139 -1.73 32.12 -7.25
CA PRO A 139 -2.93 31.30 -7.05
C PRO A 139 -2.85 29.92 -7.71
N GLU A 140 -2.11 29.83 -8.81
CA GLU A 140 -1.90 28.58 -9.58
C GLU A 140 -1.15 27.54 -8.74
N LEU A 141 -0.16 27.94 -7.93
CA LEU A 141 0.56 27.00 -7.05
C LEU A 141 -0.34 26.46 -5.95
N VAL A 142 -1.25 27.27 -5.43
CA VAL A 142 -2.21 26.83 -4.41
C VAL A 142 -3.17 25.80 -5.02
N GLN A 143 -3.69 26.08 -6.21
CA GLN A 143 -4.57 25.17 -6.93
C GLN A 143 -3.87 23.87 -7.30
N GLU A 144 -2.60 23.91 -7.76
CA GLU A 144 -1.80 22.73 -8.05
C GLU A 144 -1.61 21.88 -6.79
N LEU A 145 -1.28 22.52 -5.66
CA LEU A 145 -1.09 21.82 -4.39
C LEU A 145 -2.38 21.10 -3.95
N ASP A 146 -3.52 21.79 -4.01
CA ASP A 146 -4.81 21.22 -3.65
C ASP A 146 -5.19 20.02 -4.54
N ALA A 147 -4.97 20.13 -5.85
CA ALA A 147 -5.20 19.05 -6.81
C ALA A 147 -4.30 17.83 -6.53
N LEU A 148 -3.00 18.04 -6.26
CA LEU A 148 -2.05 16.99 -5.93
C LEU A 148 -2.42 16.29 -4.61
N GLN A 149 -2.81 17.05 -3.59
CA GLN A 149 -3.27 16.49 -2.32
C GLN A 149 -4.56 15.68 -2.46
N ALA A 150 -5.53 16.18 -3.26
CA ALA A 150 -6.77 15.47 -3.55
C ALA A 150 -6.48 14.15 -4.27
N ARG A 151 -5.62 14.19 -5.30
CA ARG A 151 -5.16 12.97 -6.02
C ARG A 151 -4.46 11.99 -5.09
N GLY A 152 -3.54 12.46 -4.26
CA GLY A 152 -2.83 11.61 -3.28
C GLY A 152 -3.79 10.90 -2.32
N ARG A 153 -4.80 11.62 -1.80
CA ARG A 153 -5.85 11.03 -0.96
C ARG A 153 -6.67 9.95 -1.69
N SER A 154 -7.03 10.20 -2.95
CA SER A 154 -7.79 9.23 -3.74
C SER A 154 -6.97 7.97 -4.03
N LEU A 155 -5.69 8.10 -4.39
CA LEU A 155 -4.78 6.98 -4.61
C LEU A 155 -4.57 6.15 -3.34
N ALA A 156 -4.41 6.80 -2.19
CA ALA A 156 -4.25 6.12 -0.91
C ALA A 156 -5.52 5.35 -0.51
N LYS A 157 -6.71 5.91 -0.73
CA LYS A 157 -8.00 5.21 -0.50
C LYS A 157 -8.15 4.00 -1.42
N LEU A 158 -7.79 4.14 -2.70
CA LEU A 158 -7.83 3.03 -3.66
C LEU A 158 -6.87 1.91 -3.25
N ALA A 159 -5.64 2.25 -2.86
CA ALA A 159 -4.67 1.28 -2.36
C ALA A 159 -5.19 0.56 -1.11
N LEU A 160 -5.79 1.28 -0.15
CA LEU A 160 -6.39 0.68 1.04
C LEU A 160 -7.54 -0.28 0.69
N ALA A 161 -8.42 0.11 -0.24
CA ALA A 161 -9.52 -0.76 -0.70
C ALA A 161 -8.98 -2.07 -1.32
N LEU A 162 -7.96 -1.98 -2.17
CA LEU A 162 -7.32 -3.14 -2.79
C LEU A 162 -6.63 -4.05 -1.76
N VAL A 163 -5.94 -3.49 -0.77
CA VAL A 163 -5.34 -4.26 0.33
C VAL A 163 -6.41 -4.95 1.16
N THR A 164 -7.54 -4.29 1.41
CA THR A 164 -8.69 -4.89 2.12
C THR A 164 -9.29 -6.05 1.31
N ILE A 165 -9.49 -5.87 0.00
CA ILE A 165 -9.95 -6.94 -0.90
C ILE A 165 -8.96 -8.12 -0.88
N SER A 166 -7.66 -7.83 -0.97
CA SER A 166 -6.61 -8.85 -0.91
C SER A 166 -6.67 -9.65 0.40
N ALA A 167 -6.74 -8.95 1.54
CA ALA A 167 -6.82 -9.59 2.85
C ALA A 167 -8.07 -10.45 2.99
N PHE A 168 -9.24 -9.95 2.53
CA PHE A 168 -10.48 -10.71 2.52
C PHE A 168 -10.37 -11.96 1.64
N ALA A 169 -9.96 -11.81 0.39
CA ALA A 169 -9.85 -12.91 -0.56
C ALA A 169 -8.91 -14.02 -0.06
N MET A 170 -7.71 -13.65 0.42
CA MET A 170 -6.73 -14.62 0.92
C MET A 170 -7.13 -15.27 2.23
N SER A 171 -7.80 -14.55 3.13
CA SER A 171 -8.23 -15.10 4.43
C SER A 171 -9.40 -16.08 4.27
N THR A 172 -10.25 -15.88 3.26
CA THR A 172 -11.44 -16.69 3.03
C THR A 172 -11.25 -17.80 1.99
N ALA A 173 -10.15 -17.76 1.19
CA ALA A 173 -9.92 -18.68 0.08
C ALA A 173 -10.12 -20.17 0.40
N ARG A 174 -9.82 -20.60 1.64
CA ARG A 174 -9.94 -22.00 2.08
C ARG A 174 -11.35 -22.45 2.42
N TYR A 175 -12.32 -21.52 2.46
CA TYR A 175 -13.69 -21.82 2.87
C TYR A 175 -14.68 -21.88 1.71
N TRP A 176 -14.19 -21.75 0.47
CA TRP A 176 -15.00 -21.79 -0.76
C TRP A 176 -14.85 -23.10 -1.55
#